data_8d4a8f59fe9d4f77857fdaf12e196bdf
#
_entry.id   8d4a8f59fe9d4f77857fdaf12e196bdf
#
_cell.length_a   1.000
_cell.length_b   1.000
_cell.length_c   1.000
_cell.angle_alpha   90.00
_cell.angle_beta   90.00
_cell.angle_gamma   90.00
#
_symmetry.space_group_name_H-M   'P 1'
#
loop_
_entity.id
_entity.type
_entity.pdbx_description
1 polymer ?
#
loop_
_entity_poly.entity_id
_entity_poly.type
_entity_poly.pdbx_seq_one_letter_code
_entity_poly.pdbx_strand_id
1 'polypeptide(L)'
;NNNEDENENVSDSSNENRRFWEASVPGGHYMVALDRISNISIHEYALDGAVVVHEVTIDTNGRALARFYYLQPISETMNRNEVARVVDKGRQLIDRAGQRLGTNVADMVQKTYPATTHAGTIEYRLQDIRDLDALYGSLRKAWESGKGRKITIQ
;
A
#
# COMPACT_ATOMS: atom_id res chain seq x y z
N ASN A 1 -11.30 26.41 5.15
CA ASN A 1 -9.89 26.28 5.53
C ASN A 1 -9.61 24.78 5.68
N ASN A 2 -9.31 24.13 4.57
CA ASN A 2 -8.82 22.75 4.57
C ASN A 2 -7.31 22.85 4.78
N ASN A 3 -6.90 22.67 6.02
CA ASN A 3 -5.55 22.25 6.30
C ASN A 3 -5.52 20.75 5.96
N GLU A 4 -5.23 20.44 4.71
CA GLU A 4 -4.65 19.14 4.39
C GLU A 4 -3.30 19.15 5.08
N ASP A 5 -3.12 18.25 6.05
CA ASP A 5 -1.82 17.99 6.65
C ASP A 5 -0.91 17.52 5.51
N GLU A 6 -0.14 18.44 4.93
CA GLU A 6 0.88 18.10 3.96
C GLU A 6 1.87 17.17 4.65
N ASN A 7 1.95 15.95 4.17
CA ASN A 7 2.93 15.00 4.65
C ASN A 7 4.32 15.48 4.21
N GLU A 8 5.03 16.15 5.11
CA GLU A 8 6.34 16.77 4.85
C GLU A 8 7.39 15.78 4.29
N ASN A 9 7.14 14.49 4.44
CA ASN A 9 8.04 13.45 3.96
C ASN A 9 7.82 13.06 2.49
N VAL A 10 6.79 13.62 1.85
CA VAL A 10 6.43 13.26 0.48
C VAL A 10 6.62 14.45 -0.45
N SER A 11 7.32 14.22 -1.54
CA SER A 11 7.43 15.13 -2.68
C SER A 11 6.92 14.45 -3.94
N ASP A 12 5.96 15.06 -4.61
CA ASP A 12 5.36 14.53 -5.84
C ASP A 12 5.37 15.61 -6.92
N SER A 13 5.99 15.33 -8.06
CA SER A 13 6.13 16.27 -9.16
C SER A 13 5.88 15.64 -10.52
N SER A 14 5.22 16.38 -11.42
CA SER A 14 5.03 15.97 -12.81
C SER A 14 6.23 16.30 -13.67
N ASN A 15 6.49 15.44 -14.67
CA ASN A 15 7.44 15.71 -15.74
C ASN A 15 6.78 15.40 -17.09
N GLU A 16 6.29 16.41 -17.76
CA GLU A 16 5.50 16.28 -19.00
C GLU A 16 6.27 15.68 -20.18
N ASN A 17 7.60 15.74 -20.14
CA ASN A 17 8.47 15.24 -21.21
C ASN A 17 8.85 13.76 -21.04
N ARG A 18 8.45 13.14 -19.91
CA ARG A 18 8.75 11.75 -19.63
C ARG A 18 7.48 10.91 -19.58
N ARG A 19 7.60 9.67 -20.04
CA ARG A 19 6.50 8.68 -20.01
C ARG A 19 6.75 7.60 -18.96
N PHE A 20 7.37 7.98 -17.86
CA PHE A 20 7.69 7.08 -16.76
C PHE A 20 7.07 7.58 -15.47
N TRP A 21 6.65 6.66 -14.64
CA TRP A 21 6.41 6.93 -13.24
C TRP A 21 7.58 6.41 -12.43
N GLU A 22 8.04 7.20 -11.48
CA GLU A 22 9.16 6.87 -10.61
C GLU A 22 8.74 7.03 -9.14
N ALA A 23 9.18 6.09 -8.30
CA ALA A 23 9.06 6.18 -6.85
C ALA A 23 10.42 5.96 -6.20
N SER A 24 10.89 6.97 -5.48
CA SER A 24 12.03 6.85 -4.59
C SER A 24 11.52 6.69 -3.17
N VAL A 25 11.81 5.56 -2.55
CA VAL A 25 11.34 5.18 -1.21
C VAL A 25 12.52 4.75 -0.36
N PRO A 26 12.40 4.67 0.98
CA PRO A 26 13.52 4.27 1.83
C PRO A 26 14.14 2.92 1.46
N GLY A 27 13.35 2.00 0.95
CA GLY A 27 13.81 0.66 0.53
C GLY A 27 14.42 0.59 -0.87
N GLY A 28 14.35 1.65 -1.67
CA GLY A 28 14.91 1.66 -3.02
C GLY A 28 14.21 2.60 -3.98
N HIS A 29 14.41 2.34 -5.25
CA HIS A 29 13.85 3.14 -6.35
C HIS A 29 13.19 2.24 -7.37
N TYR A 30 11.97 2.57 -7.74
CA TYR A 30 11.19 1.88 -8.76
C TYR A 30 10.85 2.83 -9.91
N MET A 31 10.94 2.34 -11.12
CA MET A 31 10.61 3.10 -12.31
C MET A 31 9.88 2.21 -13.31
N VAL A 32 8.80 2.71 -13.86
CA VAL A 32 7.98 1.97 -14.83
C VAL A 32 7.54 2.85 -15.98
N ALA A 33 7.57 2.30 -17.19
CA ALA A 33 6.99 2.96 -18.35
C ALA A 33 5.45 2.92 -18.26
N LEU A 34 4.80 4.07 -18.44
CA LEU A 34 3.34 4.18 -18.29
C LEU A 34 2.57 3.33 -19.29
N ASP A 35 3.10 3.14 -20.50
CA ASP A 35 2.49 2.32 -21.54
C ASP A 35 2.65 0.80 -21.31
N ARG A 36 3.40 0.41 -20.27
CA ARG A 36 3.58 -1.00 -19.88
C ARG A 36 2.70 -1.41 -18.70
N ILE A 37 2.05 -0.47 -18.05
CA ILE A 37 1.13 -0.75 -16.96
C ILE A 37 -0.15 -1.33 -17.51
N SER A 38 -0.54 -2.49 -17.03
CA SER A 38 -1.81 -3.15 -17.37
C SER A 38 -2.91 -2.87 -16.36
N ASN A 39 -2.58 -2.81 -15.09
CA ASN A 39 -3.48 -2.41 -14.02
C ASN A 39 -2.71 -1.90 -12.80
N ILE A 40 -3.40 -1.10 -12.01
CA ILE A 40 -2.96 -0.65 -10.68
C ILE A 40 -4.06 -0.94 -9.67
N SER A 41 -3.68 -1.26 -8.46
CA SER A 41 -4.64 -1.49 -7.39
C SER A 41 -4.12 -0.94 -6.06
N ILE A 42 -5.03 -0.41 -5.26
CA ILE A 42 -4.82 -0.19 -3.83
C ILE A 42 -5.86 -1.01 -3.09
N HIS A 43 -5.43 -1.83 -2.17
CA HIS A 43 -6.28 -2.76 -1.46
C HIS A 43 -5.69 -3.17 -0.12
N GLU A 44 -6.47 -3.87 0.66
CA GLU A 44 -6.13 -4.32 1.98
C GLU A 44 -6.45 -5.80 2.13
N TYR A 45 -5.68 -6.49 2.93
CA TYR A 45 -5.98 -7.86 3.34
C TYR A 45 -5.44 -8.16 4.74
N ALA A 46 -6.05 -9.10 5.42
CA ALA A 46 -5.56 -9.59 6.70
C ALA A 46 -4.61 -10.77 6.48
N LEU A 47 -3.48 -10.72 7.18
CA LEU A 47 -2.43 -11.72 7.11
C LEU A 47 -2.29 -12.43 8.45
N ASP A 48 -2.49 -13.75 8.45
CA ASP A 48 -2.37 -14.62 9.63
C ASP A 48 -3.21 -14.18 10.84
N GLY A 49 -4.26 -13.38 10.62
CA GLY A 49 -5.09 -12.82 11.69
C GLY A 49 -4.39 -11.83 12.63
N ALA A 50 -3.15 -11.45 12.33
CA ALA A 50 -2.31 -10.61 13.21
C ALA A 50 -2.01 -9.24 12.63
N VAL A 51 -2.08 -9.09 11.31
CA VAL A 51 -1.66 -7.88 10.58
C VAL A 51 -2.66 -7.56 9.48
N VAL A 52 -2.98 -6.28 9.32
CA VAL A 52 -3.63 -5.77 8.11
C VAL A 52 -2.55 -5.23 7.18
N VAL A 53 -2.51 -5.75 5.96
CA VAL A 53 -1.62 -5.29 4.91
C VAL A 53 -2.37 -4.31 4.02
N HIS A 54 -1.86 -3.10 3.93
CA HIS A 54 -2.29 -2.10 2.94
C HIS A 54 -1.29 -2.14 1.80
N GLU A 55 -1.77 -2.28 0.59
CA GLU A 55 -0.90 -2.58 -0.54
C GLU A 55 -1.31 -1.84 -1.80
N VAL A 56 -0.32 -1.30 -2.50
CA VAL A 56 -0.44 -0.86 -3.89
C VAL A 56 0.29 -1.85 -4.77
N THR A 57 -0.38 -2.33 -5.79
CA THR A 57 0.23 -3.20 -6.81
C THR A 57 0.24 -2.52 -8.17
N ILE A 58 1.32 -2.75 -8.90
CA ILE A 58 1.48 -2.32 -10.29
C ILE A 58 1.76 -3.56 -11.11
N ASP A 59 0.81 -3.93 -11.93
CA ASP A 59 0.97 -5.03 -12.88
C ASP A 59 1.35 -4.48 -14.26
N THR A 60 2.28 -5.15 -14.89
CA THR A 60 2.79 -4.77 -16.21
C THR A 60 2.72 -5.94 -17.17
N ASN A 61 2.95 -5.68 -18.45
CA ASN A 61 3.09 -6.74 -19.45
C ASN A 61 4.38 -7.58 -19.29
N GLY A 62 5.24 -7.18 -18.34
CA GLY A 62 6.44 -7.92 -17.97
C GLY A 62 6.16 -9.05 -16.97
N ARG A 63 7.23 -9.62 -16.42
CA ARG A 63 7.13 -10.74 -15.47
C ARG A 63 7.11 -10.32 -14.00
N ALA A 64 7.49 -9.08 -13.69
CA ALA A 64 7.61 -8.61 -12.32
C ALA A 64 6.39 -7.77 -11.92
N LEU A 65 5.71 -8.20 -10.86
CA LEU A 65 4.71 -7.42 -10.15
C LEU A 65 5.41 -6.56 -9.09
N ALA A 66 5.16 -5.25 -9.11
CA ALA A 66 5.64 -4.36 -8.06
C ALA A 66 4.59 -4.22 -6.96
N ARG A 67 5.04 -4.31 -5.71
CA ARG A 67 4.22 -4.19 -4.50
C ARG A 67 4.82 -3.15 -3.58
N PHE A 68 4.02 -2.16 -3.21
CA PHE A 68 4.32 -1.21 -2.15
C PHE A 68 3.34 -1.48 -1.02
N TYR A 69 3.82 -1.69 0.20
CA TYR A 69 2.93 -2.11 1.29
C TYR A 69 3.28 -1.45 2.61
N TYR A 70 2.25 -1.32 3.43
CA TYR A 70 2.32 -0.91 4.82
C TYR A 70 1.67 -1.98 5.68
N LEU A 71 2.34 -2.33 6.77
CA LEU A 71 1.84 -3.31 7.74
C LEU A 71 1.26 -2.60 8.94
N GLN A 72 0.00 -2.86 9.22
CA GLN A 72 -0.66 -2.39 10.43
C GLN A 72 -0.92 -3.56 11.37
N PRO A 73 -0.16 -3.67 12.48
CA PRO A 73 -0.43 -4.69 13.48
C PRO A 73 -1.82 -4.49 14.10
N ILE A 74 -2.62 -5.53 14.16
CA ILE A 74 -3.94 -5.47 14.81
C ILE A 74 -3.77 -5.13 16.30
N SER A 75 -2.67 -5.57 16.91
CA SER A 75 -2.33 -5.27 18.31
C SER A 75 -2.11 -3.78 18.62
N GLU A 76 -1.70 -2.97 17.65
CA GLU A 76 -1.52 -1.51 17.84
C GLU A 76 -2.85 -0.77 17.97
N THR A 77 -3.94 -1.35 17.51
CA THR A 77 -5.28 -0.79 17.59
C THR A 77 -5.99 -1.19 18.88
N MET A 78 -5.35 -2.00 19.74
CA MET A 78 -5.96 -2.66 20.89
C MET A 78 -5.04 -2.66 22.11
N ASN A 79 -5.62 -2.53 23.30
CA ASN A 79 -4.85 -2.78 24.50
C ASN A 79 -4.58 -4.30 24.68
N ARG A 80 -3.54 -4.66 25.43
CA ARG A 80 -3.08 -6.05 25.61
C ARG A 80 -4.17 -7.01 26.10
N ASN A 81 -5.17 -6.53 26.83
CA ASN A 81 -6.25 -7.36 27.35
C ASN A 81 -7.26 -7.75 26.27
N GLU A 82 -7.36 -6.93 25.21
CA GLU A 82 -8.20 -7.22 24.05
C GLU A 82 -7.53 -8.19 23.08
N VAL A 83 -6.19 -8.13 22.96
CA VAL A 83 -5.41 -9.05 22.12
C VAL A 83 -5.55 -10.51 22.60
N ALA A 84 -5.56 -10.75 23.91
CA ALA A 84 -5.74 -12.10 24.46
C ALA A 84 -7.14 -12.69 24.16
N ARG A 85 -8.14 -11.84 23.91
CA ARG A 85 -9.49 -12.24 23.50
C ARG A 85 -9.64 -12.44 22.00
N VAL A 86 -8.66 -12.03 21.23
CA VAL A 86 -8.68 -12.03 19.76
C VAL A 86 -8.67 -13.43 19.19
N VAL A 87 -8.00 -14.37 19.84
CA VAL A 87 -7.90 -15.76 19.38
C VAL A 87 -9.30 -16.39 19.36
N ASP A 88 -10.18 -16.01 20.30
CA ASP A 88 -11.57 -16.48 20.35
C ASP A 88 -12.58 -15.57 19.64
N LYS A 89 -12.20 -14.32 19.36
CA LYS A 89 -13.09 -13.30 18.77
C LYS A 89 -12.47 -12.61 17.55
N GLY A 90 -11.59 -13.26 16.81
CA GLY A 90 -10.82 -12.71 15.71
C GLY A 90 -11.62 -11.88 14.70
N ARG A 91 -12.88 -12.26 14.47
CA ARG A 91 -13.79 -11.53 13.57
C ARG A 91 -14.14 -10.12 14.09
N GLN A 92 -14.45 -9.97 15.39
CA GLN A 92 -14.87 -8.67 15.95
C GLN A 92 -13.75 -7.66 16.01
N LEU A 93 -12.54 -8.12 16.14
CA LEU A 93 -11.36 -7.28 16.25
C LEU A 93 -10.84 -6.83 14.91
N ILE A 94 -10.92 -7.72 13.97
CA ILE A 94 -10.74 -7.43 12.55
C ILE A 94 -11.75 -6.36 12.13
N ASP A 95 -13.02 -6.48 12.53
CA ASP A 95 -14.07 -5.49 12.26
C ASP A 95 -13.77 -4.11 12.85
N ARG A 96 -13.22 -4.04 14.07
CA ARG A 96 -12.84 -2.76 14.69
C ARG A 96 -11.64 -2.10 14.01
N ALA A 97 -10.64 -2.87 13.63
CA ALA A 97 -9.53 -2.36 12.84
C ALA A 97 -10.00 -1.85 11.48
N GLY A 98 -10.91 -2.57 10.83
CA GLY A 98 -11.52 -2.17 9.58
C GLY A 98 -12.37 -0.90 9.68
N GLN A 99 -13.11 -0.72 10.77
CA GLN A 99 -13.89 0.50 11.02
C GLN A 99 -13.00 1.74 11.15
N ARG A 100 -11.81 1.58 11.75
CA ARG A 100 -10.82 2.64 11.85
C ARG A 100 -10.25 3.06 10.50
N LEU A 101 -10.19 2.13 9.57
CA LEU A 101 -9.67 2.31 8.21
C LEU A 101 -10.77 2.68 7.21
N GLY A 102 -12.04 2.79 7.67
CA GLY A 102 -13.20 2.97 6.81
C GLY A 102 -13.60 1.72 6.03
N THR A 103 -13.01 0.56 6.35
CA THR A 103 -13.27 -0.72 5.70
C THR A 103 -13.57 -1.79 6.76
N ASN A 104 -14.56 -2.65 6.50
CA ASN A 104 -14.85 -3.78 7.38
C ASN A 104 -13.83 -4.91 7.11
N VAL A 105 -13.00 -5.23 8.10
CA VAL A 105 -11.95 -6.26 7.95
C VAL A 105 -12.53 -7.67 7.76
N ALA A 106 -13.76 -7.93 8.21
CA ALA A 106 -14.41 -9.21 7.91
C ALA A 106 -14.63 -9.43 6.40
N ASP A 107 -14.74 -8.34 5.64
CA ASP A 107 -14.90 -8.37 4.18
C ASP A 107 -13.54 -8.41 3.45
N MET A 108 -12.43 -8.27 4.16
CA MET A 108 -11.09 -8.36 3.57
C MET A 108 -10.72 -9.79 3.24
N VAL A 109 -9.90 -9.92 2.20
CA VAL A 109 -9.29 -11.20 1.86
C VAL A 109 -8.38 -11.65 3.01
N GLN A 110 -8.55 -12.87 3.46
CA GLN A 110 -7.70 -13.50 4.45
C GLN A 110 -6.58 -14.24 3.73
N LYS A 111 -5.33 -13.95 4.08
CA LYS A 111 -4.15 -14.64 3.55
C LYS A 111 -3.34 -15.24 4.68
N THR A 112 -2.71 -16.36 4.39
CA THR A 112 -1.65 -16.95 5.20
C THR A 112 -0.30 -16.61 4.62
N TYR A 113 0.71 -16.50 5.48
CA TYR A 113 2.06 -16.20 5.02
C TYR A 113 2.56 -17.36 4.14
N PRO A 114 2.98 -17.10 2.90
CA PRO A 114 3.54 -18.15 2.07
C PRO A 114 4.87 -18.62 2.66
N ALA A 115 5.11 -19.93 2.62
CA ALA A 115 6.36 -20.52 3.06
C ALA A 115 7.54 -20.18 2.13
N THR A 116 7.26 -19.64 0.95
CA THR A 116 8.26 -19.23 -0.06
C THR A 116 7.94 -17.84 -0.59
N THR A 117 8.99 -17.06 -0.87
CA THR A 117 8.84 -15.79 -1.58
C THR A 117 8.30 -16.01 -2.98
N HIS A 118 7.35 -15.18 -3.42
CA HIS A 118 6.84 -15.25 -4.78
C HIS A 118 7.92 -14.83 -5.79
N ALA A 119 8.31 -15.74 -6.65
CA ALA A 119 9.15 -15.40 -7.79
C ALA A 119 8.44 -14.37 -8.67
N GLY A 120 9.15 -13.34 -9.10
CA GLY A 120 8.62 -12.28 -9.97
C GLY A 120 7.92 -11.13 -9.26
N THR A 121 8.03 -10.99 -7.94
CA THR A 121 7.60 -9.79 -7.21
C THR A 121 8.78 -8.92 -6.80
N ILE A 122 8.58 -7.60 -6.92
CA ILE A 122 9.47 -6.57 -6.37
C ILE A 122 8.69 -5.89 -5.25
N GLU A 123 9.25 -5.85 -4.05
CA GLU A 123 8.51 -5.43 -2.85
C GLU A 123 9.21 -4.29 -2.14
N TYR A 124 8.43 -3.27 -1.78
CA TYR A 124 8.88 -2.11 -1.00
C TYR A 124 7.95 -1.91 0.19
N ARG A 125 8.53 -1.87 1.39
CA ARG A 125 7.78 -1.58 2.60
C ARG A 125 7.81 -0.09 2.90
N LEU A 126 6.64 0.48 3.20
CA LEU A 126 6.47 1.85 3.67
C LEU A 126 6.19 1.86 5.17
N GLN A 127 6.50 2.97 5.83
CA GLN A 127 6.37 3.11 7.28
C GLN A 127 5.12 3.89 7.71
N ASP A 128 4.41 4.52 6.77
CA ASP A 128 3.22 5.33 7.02
C ASP A 128 2.16 5.04 5.95
N ILE A 129 0.93 4.82 6.38
CA ILE A 129 -0.19 4.60 5.46
C ILE A 129 -0.45 5.81 4.56
N ARG A 130 -0.19 7.02 5.04
CA ARG A 130 -0.34 8.25 4.25
C ARG A 130 0.60 8.29 3.06
N ASP A 131 1.79 7.71 3.21
CA ASP A 131 2.77 7.58 2.13
C ASP A 131 2.25 6.65 1.02
N LEU A 132 1.56 5.59 1.41
CA LEU A 132 0.94 4.65 0.47
C LEU A 132 -0.19 5.31 -0.33
N ASP A 133 -1.04 6.09 0.32
CA ASP A 133 -2.11 6.84 -0.33
C ASP A 133 -1.56 7.89 -1.29
N ALA A 134 -0.52 8.61 -0.88
CA ALA A 134 0.18 9.58 -1.73
C ALA A 134 0.82 8.92 -2.95
N LEU A 135 1.44 7.76 -2.75
CA LEU A 135 2.06 6.97 -3.81
C LEU A 135 1.02 6.52 -4.85
N TYR A 136 -0.10 5.99 -4.40
CA TYR A 136 -1.19 5.59 -5.30
C TYR A 136 -1.77 6.79 -6.06
N GLY A 137 -1.98 7.91 -5.38
CA GLY A 137 -2.46 9.15 -6.00
C GLY A 137 -1.52 9.65 -7.10
N SER A 138 -0.22 9.64 -6.86
CA SER A 138 0.82 9.99 -7.84
C SER A 138 0.80 9.06 -9.06
N LEU A 139 0.79 7.76 -8.81
CA LEU A 139 0.74 6.72 -9.85
C LEU A 139 -0.50 6.86 -10.73
N ARG A 140 -1.65 7.03 -10.10
CA ARG A 140 -2.93 7.19 -10.79
C ARG A 140 -2.94 8.43 -11.67
N LYS A 141 -2.48 9.58 -11.16
CA LYS A 141 -2.37 10.83 -11.94
C LYS A 141 -1.46 10.65 -13.16
N ALA A 142 -0.31 9.99 -12.99
CA ALA A 142 0.60 9.73 -14.09
C ALA A 142 -0.05 8.83 -15.15
N TRP A 143 -0.67 7.75 -14.72
CA TRP A 143 -1.27 6.79 -15.64
C TRP A 143 -2.48 7.33 -16.39
N GLU A 144 -3.39 8.03 -15.70
CA GLU A 144 -4.56 8.66 -16.32
C GLU A 144 -4.17 9.77 -17.32
N SER A 145 -3.17 10.57 -16.97
CA SER A 145 -2.72 11.68 -17.85
C SER A 145 -1.78 11.25 -18.98
N GLY A 146 -1.12 10.11 -18.84
CA GLY A 146 -0.04 9.68 -19.73
C GLY A 146 1.23 10.51 -19.60
N LYS A 147 1.33 11.37 -18.57
CA LYS A 147 2.48 12.23 -18.30
C LYS A 147 3.31 11.67 -17.16
N GLY A 148 4.63 11.69 -17.33
CA GLY A 148 5.56 11.20 -16.32
C GLY A 148 5.44 11.94 -14.99
N ARG A 149 5.72 11.22 -13.90
CA ARG A 149 5.66 11.73 -12.54
C ARG A 149 6.69 11.06 -11.66
N LYS A 150 7.23 11.79 -10.71
CA LYS A 150 8.13 11.25 -9.70
C LYS A 150 7.62 11.56 -8.31
N ILE A 151 7.51 10.54 -7.48
CA ILE A 151 7.26 10.68 -6.06
C ILE A 151 8.51 10.28 -5.27
N THR A 152 8.85 11.05 -4.25
CA THR A 152 9.91 10.77 -3.30
C THR A 152 9.31 10.71 -1.90
N ILE A 153 9.56 9.60 -1.21
CA ILE A 153 9.15 9.35 0.17
C ILE A 153 10.41 9.15 0.99
N GLN A 154 10.59 9.98 1.99
CA GLN A 154 11.75 9.94 2.90
C GLN A 154 11.49 9.10 4.15
#